data_92028c22c3a2dbb3a333f9cc9e633623
#
_entry.id   92028c22c3a2dbb3a333f9cc9e633623
#
_cell.length_a   1.000
_cell.length_b   1.000
_cell.length_c   1.000
_cell.angle_alpha   90.00
_cell.angle_beta   90.00
_cell.angle_gamma   90.00
#
_symmetry.space_group_name_H-M   'P 1'
#
loop_
_entity.id
_entity.type
_entity.pdbx_description
1 polymer ?
#
loop_
_entity_poly.entity_id
_entity_poly.type
_entity_poly.pdbx_seq_one_letter_code
_entity_poly.pdbx_strand_id
1 'polypeptide(L)' 'MIGNEVSKEDAAAYLRSQGLKAEVSNGVVVAYMPLQDALKPKAMDKLRKMLAGIGYTASCGIKPEVEDE' A
#
# COMPACT_ATOMS: atom_id res chain seq x y z
N MET A 1 16.87 19.94 -2.43
CA MET A 1 16.28 19.53 -2.56
C MET A 1 15.72 18.93 -2.46
N ILE A 2 15.54 18.83 -2.61
CA ILE A 2 14.90 18.44 -2.62
C ILE A 2 14.07 17.68 -2.42
N GLY A 3 13.35 17.58 -2.55
CA GLY A 3 12.19 16.83 -2.16
C GLY A 3 12.39 15.42 -2.33
N ASN A 4 12.35 14.73 -1.32
CA ASN A 4 12.53 13.30 -1.35
C ASN A 4 11.18 12.62 -1.31
N GLU A 5 10.26 13.15 -2.05
CA GLU A 5 8.95 12.54 -2.04
C GLU A 5 8.98 11.28 -2.85
N VAL A 6 8.50 10.22 -2.24
CA VAL A 6 8.38 8.94 -2.90
C VAL A 6 7.14 8.98 -3.78
N SER A 7 7.28 8.61 -5.03
CA SER A 7 6.14 8.60 -5.93
C SER A 7 5.20 7.46 -5.59
N LYS A 8 3.98 7.55 -6.07
CA LYS A 8 3.00 6.50 -5.85
C LYS A 8 3.48 5.19 -6.44
N GLU A 9 4.10 5.26 -7.62
CA GLU A 9 4.63 4.06 -8.25
C GLU A 9 5.74 3.44 -7.43
N ASP A 10 6.60 4.27 -6.85
CA ASP A 10 7.67 3.75 -6.00
C ASP A 10 7.11 3.11 -4.75
N ALA A 11 6.08 3.71 -4.17
CA ALA A 11 5.45 3.13 -3.00
C ALA A 11 4.84 1.78 -3.31
N ALA A 12 4.14 1.68 -4.45
CA ALA A 12 3.56 0.41 -4.86
C ALA A 12 4.66 -0.63 -5.09
N ALA A 13 5.75 -0.22 -5.72
CA ALA A 13 6.85 -1.15 -5.97
C ALA A 13 7.46 -1.65 -4.65
N TYR A 14 7.56 -0.75 -3.67
CA TYR A 14 8.05 -1.16 -2.37
C TYR A 14 7.16 -2.23 -1.75
N LEU A 15 5.84 -2.02 -1.81
CA LEU A 15 4.92 -2.99 -1.24
C LEU A 15 5.03 -4.33 -1.95
N ARG A 16 5.22 -4.32 -3.27
CA ARG A 16 5.42 -5.56 -4.00
C ARG A 16 6.68 -6.28 -3.54
N SER A 17 7.72 -5.53 -3.25
CA SER A 17 8.97 -6.12 -2.78
C SER A 17 8.80 -6.75 -1.40
N GLN A 18 7.79 -6.35 -0.68
CA GLN A 18 7.49 -6.92 0.64
C GLN A 18 6.52 -8.09 0.55
N GLY A 19 6.18 -8.52 -0.66
CA GLY A 19 5.31 -9.67 -0.83
C GLY A 19 3.84 -9.32 -0.92
N LEU A 20 3.50 -8.04 -0.97
CA LEU A 20 2.12 -7.61 -1.10
C LEU A 20 1.84 -7.26 -2.56
N LYS A 21 0.60 -7.45 -2.97
CA LYS A 21 0.16 -6.94 -4.26
C LYS A 21 -0.24 -5.49 -4.09
N ALA A 22 0.21 -4.65 -4.99
CA ALA A 22 -0.10 -3.23 -4.88
C ALA A 22 -0.13 -2.60 -6.26
N GLU A 23 -0.90 -1.56 -6.38
CA GLU A 23 -0.96 -0.81 -7.62
C GLU A 23 -1.39 0.61 -7.32
N VAL A 24 -1.25 1.48 -8.30
CA VAL A 24 -1.73 2.85 -8.20
C VAL A 24 -3.04 2.92 -8.97
N SER A 25 -4.08 3.35 -8.28
CA SER A 25 -5.41 3.45 -8.87
C SER A 25 -6.00 4.79 -8.48
N ASN A 26 -6.42 5.58 -9.46
CA ASN A 26 -7.05 6.89 -9.24
C ASN A 26 -6.21 7.79 -8.34
N GLY A 27 -4.89 7.73 -8.49
CA GLY A 27 -4.00 8.57 -7.70
C GLY A 27 -3.80 8.10 -6.27
N VAL A 28 -4.15 6.85 -5.98
CA VAL A 28 -4.02 6.29 -4.64
C VAL A 28 -3.26 4.98 -4.74
N VAL A 29 -2.32 4.78 -3.82
CA VAL A 29 -1.64 3.50 -3.73
C VAL A 29 -2.57 2.53 -3.03
N VAL A 30 -2.87 1.42 -3.69
CA VAL A 30 -3.78 0.41 -3.18
C VAL A 30 -3.01 -0.87 -2.94
N ALA A 31 -3.10 -1.39 -1.74
CA ALA A 31 -2.53 -2.69 -1.41
C ALA A 31 -3.63 -3.72 -1.35
N TYR A 32 -3.34 -4.91 -1.83
CA TYR A 32 -4.30 -6.00 -1.81
C TYR A 32 -3.89 -7.00 -0.76
N MET A 33 -4.80 -7.38 0.08
CA MET A 33 -4.56 -8.32 1.16
C MET A 33 -5.67 -9.35 1.16
N PRO A 34 -5.41 -10.55 1.70
CA PRO A 34 -6.51 -11.49 1.90
C PRO A 34 -7.62 -10.83 2.70
N LEU A 35 -8.85 -11.25 2.43
CA LEU A 35 -10.00 -10.60 3.04
C LEU A 35 -9.88 -10.53 4.55
N GLN A 36 -9.47 -11.61 5.17
CA GLN A 36 -9.37 -11.64 6.63
C GLN A 36 -8.34 -10.64 7.14
N ASP A 37 -7.27 -10.41 6.39
CA ASP A 37 -6.28 -9.41 6.79
C ASP A 37 -6.79 -8.00 6.52
N ALA A 38 -7.50 -7.81 5.43
CA ALA A 38 -8.03 -6.50 5.09
C ALA A 38 -9.07 -6.02 6.10
N LEU A 39 -9.74 -6.95 6.77
CA LEU A 39 -10.76 -6.61 7.75
C LEU A 39 -10.19 -6.29 9.12
N LYS A 40 -8.91 -6.53 9.34
CA LYS A 40 -8.33 -6.25 10.65
C LYS A 40 -8.25 -4.76 10.88
N PRO A 41 -8.58 -4.29 12.10
CA PRO A 41 -8.59 -2.85 12.35
C PRO A 41 -7.22 -2.21 12.21
N LYS A 42 -6.15 -2.98 12.37
CA LYS A 42 -4.82 -2.41 12.30
C LYS A 42 -4.18 -2.54 10.92
N ALA A 43 -4.93 -3.05 9.94
CA ALA A 43 -4.36 -3.23 8.61
C ALA A 43 -3.89 -1.91 8.02
N MET A 44 -4.69 -0.86 8.13
CA MET A 44 -4.31 0.44 7.60
C MET A 44 -3.11 1.02 8.34
N ASP A 45 -3.07 0.85 9.66
CA ASP A 45 -1.93 1.34 10.42
C ASP A 45 -0.65 0.64 9.99
N LYS A 46 -0.72 -0.66 9.78
CA LYS A 46 0.45 -1.40 9.33
C LYS A 46 0.90 -0.91 7.97
N LEU A 47 -0.04 -0.73 7.06
CA LEU A 47 0.30 -0.24 5.74
C LEU A 47 0.93 1.13 5.79
N ARG A 48 0.35 2.03 6.58
CA ARG A 48 0.89 3.37 6.71
C ARG A 48 2.30 3.36 7.29
N LYS A 49 2.54 2.50 8.27
CA LYS A 49 3.87 2.41 8.85
C LYS A 49 4.88 1.92 7.84
N MET A 50 4.51 0.94 7.03
CA MET A 50 5.41 0.46 6.00
C MET A 50 5.75 1.56 5.02
N LEU A 51 4.75 2.30 4.58
CA LEU A 51 4.97 3.36 3.61
C LEU A 51 5.71 4.54 4.22
N ALA A 52 5.43 4.87 5.46
CA ALA A 52 6.14 5.94 6.14
C ALA A 52 7.62 5.61 6.27
N GLY A 53 7.95 4.33 6.37
CA GLY A 53 9.34 3.92 6.46
C GLY A 53 10.16 4.27 5.24
N ILE A 54 9.51 4.45 4.09
CA ILE A 54 10.21 4.86 2.88
C ILE A 54 9.92 6.32 2.51
N GLY A 55 9.20 7.01 3.40
CA GLY A 55 8.95 8.43 3.18
C GLY A 55 7.66 8.76 2.43
N TYR A 56 6.80 7.77 2.22
CA TYR A 56 5.55 8.01 1.53
C TYR A 56 4.44 8.29 2.55
N THR A 57 3.88 9.48 2.47
CA THR A 57 2.85 9.90 3.43
C THR A 57 1.55 10.31 2.76
N ALA A 58 1.43 10.08 1.47
CA ALA A 58 0.22 10.47 0.75
C ALA A 58 -0.85 9.39 0.90
N SER A 59 -1.89 9.49 0.11
CA SER A 59 -3.05 8.61 0.24
C SER A 59 -2.72 7.17 -0.09
N CYS A 60 -3.28 6.26 0.67
CA CYS A 60 -3.16 4.84 0.39
C CYS A 60 -4.45 4.16 0.83
N GLY A 61 -4.66 2.96 0.33
CA GLY A 61 -5.84 2.21 0.68
C GLY A 61 -5.59 0.73 0.62
N ILE A 62 -6.52 -0.04 1.13
CA ILE A 62 -6.46 -1.49 1.14
C ILE A 62 -7.71 -2.02 0.50
N LYS A 63 -7.55 -3.01 -0.36
CA LYS A 63 -8.66 -3.74 -0.91
C LYS A 63 -8.48 -5.22 -0.63
N PRO A 64 -9.59 -5.93 -0.38
CA PRO A 64 -9.48 -7.38 -0.21
C PRO A 64 -9.08 -8.02 -1.53
N GLU A 65 -8.21 -8.98 -1.43
CA GLU A 65 -7.82 -9.76 -2.59
C GLU A 65 -8.84 -10.85 -2.77
N VAL A 66 -9.55 -10.80 -3.87
CA VAL A 66 -10.58 -11.77 -4.17
C VAL A 66 -10.01 -12.77 -5.12
N GLU A 67 -10.00 -14.01 -4.73
CA GLU A 67 -9.60 -15.07 -5.61
C GLU A 67 -10.82 -15.61 -6.29
N ASP A 68 -10.75 -15.54 -7.58
CA ASP A 68 -11.85 -15.97 -8.37
C ASP A 68 -11.61 -17.39 -8.79
N GLU A 69 -12.45 -18.22 -8.44
CA GLU A 69 -12.25 -19.61 -8.76
C GLU A 69 -12.59 -19.94 -10.16
#